data_c50ed6ba5be20f3cb93ee990fe44c74c
#
_entry.id   c50ed6ba5be20f3cb93ee990fe44c74c
#
_cell.length_a   1.000
_cell.length_b   1.000
_cell.length_c   1.000
_cell.angle_alpha   90.00
_cell.angle_beta   90.00
_cell.angle_gamma   90.00
#
_symmetry.space_group_name_H-M   'P 1'
#
loop_
_entity.id
_entity.type
_entity.pdbx_description
1 polymer ?
#
loop_
_entity_poly.entity_id
_entity_poly.type
_entity_poly.pdbx_seq_one_letter_code
_entity_poly.pdbx_strand_id
1 'polypeptide(L)'
;MAKGVMPKRFHLERPDLAKEVAQALAQCQNVKDQQRLLAMRLAAGGQMTAAQIAEQLGVSRRQFFNWVNALKAGGVAALLEREHGGGAPARIQGQLQEQLLAGLRKGQWKRAKEIQVWLKDEHQTSLSLKGVYYWLGKLGGVLKVPRKTHAGKDAAQSTEFQQTLCARLKNLSVAGGKQVRIWVADEHRYGLIPVVRRCWSLRGLRPVAPYQTKYEWSYLYSALEVDGENAAEFLCLPGVSLEMSHLFLAHLSAQDPQAEHVIIWDQAGFHPRAGALGLPANIHLLPLPPYSPELNPVEIIGDLIKDRIANTLWNTFEALEKAISEELQPLCQSAERVRSLVSHPWLIEQVNITATENSAITY
;
A
#
# COMPACT_ATOMS: atom_id res chain seq x y z
N MET A 1 -33.63 -4.73 76.59
CA MET A 1 -33.28 -3.67 75.63
C MET A 1 -31.90 -3.97 75.11
N ALA A 2 -31.75 -4.49 73.83
CA ALA A 2 -30.48 -4.74 73.22
C ALA A 2 -29.83 -3.38 72.84
N LYS A 3 -28.64 -3.09 73.38
CA LYS A 3 -27.85 -1.92 72.98
C LYS A 3 -27.49 -2.10 71.49
N GLY A 4 -28.19 -1.35 70.59
CA GLY A 4 -27.87 -1.28 69.21
C GLY A 4 -26.49 -0.71 69.05
N VAL A 5 -25.53 -1.54 68.65
CA VAL A 5 -24.17 -1.06 68.25
C VAL A 5 -24.37 -0.27 66.96
N MET A 6 -24.19 1.05 67.04
CA MET A 6 -24.21 1.89 65.85
C MET A 6 -23.14 1.37 64.86
N PRO A 7 -23.48 1.13 63.59
CA PRO A 7 -22.50 0.65 62.62
C PRO A 7 -21.40 1.66 62.44
N LYS A 8 -20.15 1.22 62.64
CA LYS A 8 -18.95 2.06 62.54
C LYS A 8 -18.80 2.65 61.13
N ARG A 9 -18.79 3.97 61.01
CA ARG A 9 -18.54 4.69 59.77
C ARG A 9 -17.15 4.32 59.23
N PHE A 10 -17.07 4.15 57.90
CA PHE A 10 -15.81 3.83 57.27
C PHE A 10 -15.09 5.13 56.87
N HIS A 11 -13.82 5.28 57.24
CA HIS A 11 -13.02 6.43 56.90
C HIS A 11 -11.67 6.00 56.30
N LEU A 12 -11.26 6.64 55.23
CA LEU A 12 -9.98 6.41 54.58
C LEU A 12 -8.97 7.37 55.24
N GLU A 13 -8.07 6.85 56.09
CA GLU A 13 -7.14 7.63 56.94
C GLU A 13 -5.93 8.23 56.15
N ARG A 14 -6.06 8.48 54.85
CA ARG A 14 -5.01 8.98 53.97
C ARG A 14 -5.51 10.17 53.13
N PRO A 15 -5.32 11.43 53.61
CA PRO A 15 -5.85 12.62 52.93
C PRO A 15 -5.16 12.89 51.58
N ASP A 16 -3.91 12.42 51.39
CA ASP A 16 -3.18 12.44 50.11
C ASP A 16 -3.94 11.62 49.02
N LEU A 17 -4.37 10.41 49.34
CA LEU A 17 -5.13 9.54 48.42
C LEU A 17 -6.50 10.13 48.07
N ALA A 18 -7.11 10.89 48.95
CA ALA A 18 -8.40 11.55 48.66
C ALA A 18 -8.28 12.61 47.57
N LYS A 19 -7.16 13.36 47.56
CA LYS A 19 -6.86 14.34 46.50
C LYS A 19 -6.60 13.65 45.15
N GLU A 20 -5.77 12.60 45.16
CA GLU A 20 -5.48 11.81 43.93
C GLU A 20 -6.77 11.21 43.34
N VAL A 21 -7.65 10.63 44.18
CA VAL A 21 -8.93 10.07 43.74
C VAL A 21 -9.83 11.14 43.14
N ALA A 22 -9.89 12.34 43.72
CA ALA A 22 -10.68 13.44 43.19
C ALA A 22 -10.18 13.92 41.81
N GLN A 23 -8.87 14.04 41.65
CA GLN A 23 -8.24 14.40 40.37
C GLN A 23 -8.48 13.32 39.29
N ALA A 24 -8.26 12.05 39.64
CA ALA A 24 -8.47 10.94 38.72
C ALA A 24 -9.94 10.82 38.31
N LEU A 25 -10.88 11.06 39.22
CA LEU A 25 -12.31 11.03 38.92
C LEU A 25 -12.73 12.13 37.95
N ALA A 26 -12.15 13.32 38.04
CA ALA A 26 -12.41 14.43 37.13
C ALA A 26 -11.95 14.16 35.68
N GLN A 27 -10.94 13.31 35.50
CA GLN A 27 -10.37 12.98 34.19
C GLN A 27 -10.85 11.63 33.63
N CYS A 28 -11.55 10.81 34.44
CA CYS A 28 -11.91 9.45 34.10
C CYS A 28 -13.14 9.41 33.17
N GLN A 29 -13.01 8.76 32.01
CA GLN A 29 -14.11 8.56 31.07
C GLN A 29 -14.71 7.15 31.14
N ASN A 30 -14.03 6.18 31.76
CA ASN A 30 -14.47 4.80 31.84
C ASN A 30 -15.43 4.58 33.02
N VAL A 31 -16.65 4.13 32.72
CA VAL A 31 -17.71 3.94 33.72
C VAL A 31 -17.30 3.01 34.88
N LYS A 32 -16.59 1.92 34.61
CA LYS A 32 -16.14 0.98 35.66
C LYS A 32 -15.05 1.57 36.55
N ASP A 33 -14.19 2.40 35.99
CA ASP A 33 -13.13 3.09 36.72
C ASP A 33 -13.72 4.26 37.52
N GLN A 34 -14.70 4.97 36.95
CA GLN A 34 -15.48 5.97 37.70
C GLN A 34 -16.15 5.35 38.92
N GLN A 35 -16.76 4.15 38.79
CA GLN A 35 -17.38 3.45 39.91
C GLN A 35 -16.37 3.14 41.03
N ARG A 36 -15.14 2.69 40.69
CA ARG A 36 -14.08 2.44 41.67
C ARG A 36 -13.63 3.73 42.37
N LEU A 37 -13.39 4.78 41.58
CA LEU A 37 -12.97 6.10 42.09
C LEU A 37 -14.06 6.75 42.96
N LEU A 38 -15.34 6.62 42.58
CA LEU A 38 -16.48 7.13 43.36
C LEU A 38 -16.58 6.40 44.68
N ALA A 39 -16.38 5.07 44.70
CA ALA A 39 -16.35 4.29 45.97
C ALA A 39 -15.30 4.84 46.95
N MET A 40 -14.10 5.15 46.43
CA MET A 40 -13.00 5.69 47.26
C MET A 40 -13.26 7.13 47.68
N ARG A 41 -13.90 7.95 46.86
CA ARG A 41 -14.34 9.31 47.25
C ARG A 41 -15.35 9.30 48.36
N LEU A 42 -16.36 8.40 48.31
CA LEU A 42 -17.36 8.24 49.38
C LEU A 42 -16.70 7.73 50.68
N ALA A 43 -15.75 6.81 50.56
CA ALA A 43 -14.96 6.32 51.69
C ALA A 43 -14.11 7.41 52.36
N ALA A 44 -13.50 8.30 51.58
CA ALA A 44 -12.72 9.45 52.06
C ALA A 44 -13.61 10.48 52.80
N GLY A 45 -14.88 10.62 52.41
CA GLY A 45 -15.83 11.52 53.05
C GLY A 45 -16.25 11.10 54.49
N GLY A 46 -16.04 9.83 54.88
CA GLY A 46 -16.26 9.32 56.21
C GLY A 46 -17.69 9.37 56.75
N GLN A 47 -18.66 9.63 55.87
CA GLN A 47 -20.08 9.81 56.24
C GLN A 47 -20.88 8.48 56.27
N MET A 48 -20.40 7.48 55.53
CA MET A 48 -21.11 6.22 55.29
C MET A 48 -20.35 5.02 55.85
N THR A 49 -21.07 3.94 56.12
CA THR A 49 -20.47 2.64 56.40
C THR A 49 -20.04 1.94 55.12
N ALA A 50 -19.09 1.00 55.18
CA ALA A 50 -18.69 0.20 54.04
C ALA A 50 -19.82 -0.56 53.35
N ALA A 51 -20.84 -0.96 54.13
CA ALA A 51 -22.04 -1.60 53.59
C ALA A 51 -22.90 -0.64 52.77
N GLN A 52 -23.11 0.58 53.26
CA GLN A 52 -23.88 1.61 52.54
C GLN A 52 -23.19 2.06 51.25
N ILE A 53 -21.86 2.22 51.27
CA ILE A 53 -21.10 2.55 50.05
C ILE A 53 -21.22 1.44 49.01
N ALA A 54 -21.08 0.17 49.43
CA ALA A 54 -21.20 -0.97 48.55
C ALA A 54 -22.60 -1.09 47.95
N GLU A 55 -23.63 -0.91 48.74
CA GLU A 55 -25.05 -0.92 48.34
C GLU A 55 -25.35 0.20 47.35
N GLN A 56 -24.94 1.42 47.64
CA GLN A 56 -25.15 2.60 46.77
C GLN A 56 -24.51 2.43 45.37
N LEU A 57 -23.40 1.70 45.30
CA LEU A 57 -22.68 1.46 44.06
C LEU A 57 -23.02 0.12 43.39
N GLY A 58 -23.93 -0.66 43.95
CA GLY A 58 -24.34 -1.95 43.42
C GLY A 58 -23.24 -3.01 43.42
N VAL A 59 -22.31 -2.97 44.39
CA VAL A 59 -21.18 -3.91 44.48
C VAL A 59 -21.23 -4.67 45.82
N SER A 60 -20.55 -5.82 45.87
CA SER A 60 -20.44 -6.55 47.14
C SER A 60 -19.50 -5.83 48.10
N ARG A 61 -19.73 -5.97 49.41
CA ARG A 61 -18.85 -5.45 50.44
C ARG A 61 -17.41 -5.97 50.29
N ARG A 62 -17.22 -7.22 49.82
CA ARG A 62 -15.93 -7.79 49.52
C ARG A 62 -15.22 -7.04 48.38
N GLN A 63 -15.95 -6.71 47.33
CA GLN A 63 -15.40 -5.94 46.18
C GLN A 63 -14.98 -4.55 46.62
N PHE A 64 -15.76 -3.87 47.45
CA PHE A 64 -15.39 -2.57 48.03
C PHE A 64 -14.07 -2.66 48.81
N PHE A 65 -13.91 -3.65 49.70
CA PHE A 65 -12.64 -3.82 50.42
C PHE A 65 -11.45 -4.21 49.52
N ASN A 66 -11.66 -4.98 48.48
CA ASN A 66 -10.60 -5.24 47.48
C ASN A 66 -10.13 -3.93 46.87
N TRP A 67 -11.01 -3.02 46.49
CA TRP A 67 -10.65 -1.72 45.96
C TRP A 67 -9.91 -0.83 47.00
N VAL A 68 -10.37 -0.85 48.25
CA VAL A 68 -9.66 -0.15 49.34
C VAL A 68 -8.26 -0.68 49.52
N ASN A 69 -8.07 -1.98 49.49
CA ASN A 69 -6.76 -2.60 49.63
C ASN A 69 -5.85 -2.28 48.43
N ALA A 70 -6.36 -2.31 47.20
CA ALA A 70 -5.62 -1.90 46.03
C ALA A 70 -5.15 -0.45 46.09
N LEU A 71 -6.07 0.48 46.50
CA LEU A 71 -5.73 1.89 46.69
C LEU A 71 -4.66 2.08 47.76
N LYS A 72 -4.72 1.34 48.86
CA LYS A 72 -3.72 1.42 49.95
C LYS A 72 -2.37 0.86 49.54
N ALA A 73 -2.33 -0.15 48.68
CA ALA A 73 -1.10 -0.81 48.25
C ALA A 73 -0.31 -0.02 47.20
N GLY A 74 -0.98 0.62 46.25
CA GLY A 74 -0.30 1.30 45.16
C GLY A 74 -1.03 2.52 44.59
N GLY A 75 -1.88 3.20 45.41
CA GLY A 75 -2.55 4.43 44.98
C GLY A 75 -3.61 4.20 43.93
N VAL A 76 -3.95 5.27 43.21
CA VAL A 76 -4.95 5.26 42.12
C VAL A 76 -4.52 4.33 40.98
N ALA A 77 -3.25 4.21 40.70
CA ALA A 77 -2.75 3.33 39.64
C ALA A 77 -3.14 1.85 39.90
N ALA A 78 -2.86 1.35 41.12
CA ALA A 78 -3.21 -0.02 41.48
C ALA A 78 -4.73 -0.22 41.60
N LEU A 79 -5.50 0.80 42.00
CA LEU A 79 -6.97 0.74 42.04
C LEU A 79 -7.54 0.56 40.60
N LEU A 80 -6.97 1.19 39.61
CA LEU A 80 -7.44 1.19 38.23
C LEU A 80 -6.81 0.06 37.38
N GLU A 81 -5.76 -0.56 37.89
CA GLU A 81 -5.14 -1.71 37.27
C GLU A 81 -6.16 -2.85 37.08
N ARG A 82 -6.17 -3.40 35.86
CA ARG A 82 -7.03 -4.53 35.53
C ARG A 82 -6.15 -5.74 35.30
N GLU A 83 -6.24 -6.69 36.20
CA GLU A 83 -5.79 -8.04 35.87
C GLU A 83 -6.70 -8.55 34.75
N HIS A 84 -6.20 -8.52 33.52
CA HIS A 84 -6.85 -9.24 32.44
C HIS A 84 -6.61 -10.71 32.71
N GLY A 85 -7.66 -11.40 33.13
CA GLY A 85 -7.61 -12.86 33.25
C GLY A 85 -7.07 -13.42 31.94
N GLY A 86 -5.99 -14.18 32.01
CA GLY A 86 -5.38 -14.79 30.85
C GLY A 86 -6.42 -15.58 30.08
N GLY A 87 -6.79 -15.10 28.87
CA GLY A 87 -7.68 -15.83 27.98
C GLY A 87 -7.05 -17.17 27.61
N ALA A 88 -7.82 -18.07 26.98
CA ALA A 88 -7.27 -19.33 26.48
C ALA A 88 -6.02 -19.06 25.61
N PRO A 89 -4.95 -19.86 25.75
CA PRO A 89 -3.74 -19.66 24.98
C PRO A 89 -4.03 -19.66 23.48
N ALA A 90 -3.33 -18.81 22.75
CA ALA A 90 -3.51 -18.67 21.31
C ALA A 90 -3.20 -20.02 20.63
N ARG A 91 -4.15 -20.52 19.81
CA ARG A 91 -3.97 -21.82 19.12
C ARG A 91 -2.92 -21.77 18.01
N ILE A 92 -2.65 -20.58 17.45
CA ILE A 92 -1.59 -20.33 16.46
C ILE A 92 -0.62 -19.34 17.09
N GLN A 93 0.56 -19.83 17.49
CA GLN A 93 1.62 -19.07 18.12
C GLN A 93 2.99 -19.75 17.90
N GLY A 94 4.06 -19.02 18.16
CA GLY A 94 5.43 -19.54 18.04
C GLY A 94 5.73 -20.08 16.65
N GLN A 95 6.36 -21.23 16.57
CA GLN A 95 6.80 -21.87 15.32
C GLN A 95 5.66 -22.11 14.32
N LEU A 96 4.46 -22.49 14.79
CA LEU A 96 3.28 -22.68 13.93
C LEU A 96 2.87 -21.38 13.24
N GLN A 97 2.91 -20.27 13.96
CA GLN A 97 2.60 -18.96 13.39
C GLN A 97 3.63 -18.56 12.33
N GLU A 98 4.91 -18.79 12.58
CA GLU A 98 5.98 -18.49 11.63
C GLU A 98 5.85 -19.31 10.35
N GLN A 99 5.55 -20.60 10.45
CA GLN A 99 5.31 -21.46 9.30
C GLN A 99 4.08 -21.05 8.49
N LEU A 100 2.99 -20.68 9.17
CA LEU A 100 1.80 -20.13 8.50
C LEU A 100 2.12 -18.84 7.75
N LEU A 101 2.84 -17.92 8.38
CA LEU A 101 3.28 -16.67 7.75
C LEU A 101 4.21 -16.94 6.56
N ALA A 102 5.13 -17.89 6.67
CA ALA A 102 6.02 -18.27 5.57
C ALA A 102 5.24 -18.83 4.37
N GLY A 103 4.24 -19.69 4.62
CA GLY A 103 3.36 -20.22 3.58
C GLY A 103 2.51 -19.12 2.92
N LEU A 104 1.98 -18.18 3.72
CA LEU A 104 1.23 -17.02 3.21
C LEU A 104 2.10 -16.11 2.33
N ARG A 105 3.36 -15.86 2.71
CA ARG A 105 4.31 -15.08 1.89
C ARG A 105 4.61 -15.75 0.55
N LYS A 106 4.65 -17.08 0.52
CA LYS A 106 4.86 -17.86 -0.71
C LYS A 106 3.58 -18.01 -1.56
N GLY A 107 2.40 -17.59 -1.06
CA GLY A 107 1.14 -17.81 -1.74
C GLY A 107 0.78 -19.30 -1.86
N GLN A 108 1.16 -20.12 -0.89
CA GLN A 108 1.04 -21.58 -0.91
C GLN A 108 -0.41 -22.05 -1.05
N TRP A 109 -1.36 -21.35 -0.44
CA TRP A 109 -2.76 -21.76 -0.38
C TRP A 109 -3.68 -20.83 -1.18
N LYS A 110 -4.55 -21.43 -1.98
CA LYS A 110 -5.57 -20.71 -2.76
C LYS A 110 -6.87 -20.47 -1.97
N ARG A 111 -7.14 -21.30 -0.96
CA ARG A 111 -8.38 -21.29 -0.17
C ARG A 111 -8.09 -21.48 1.32
N ALA A 112 -8.87 -20.81 2.17
CA ALA A 112 -8.77 -20.99 3.62
C ALA A 112 -9.00 -22.44 4.08
N LYS A 113 -9.76 -23.24 3.30
CA LYS A 113 -9.96 -24.66 3.57
C LYS A 113 -8.67 -25.47 3.44
N GLU A 114 -7.76 -25.11 2.55
CA GLU A 114 -6.45 -25.77 2.41
C GLU A 114 -5.58 -25.51 3.65
N ILE A 115 -5.63 -24.27 4.18
CA ILE A 115 -4.96 -23.93 5.44
C ILE A 115 -5.57 -24.73 6.61
N GLN A 116 -6.90 -24.90 6.63
CA GLN A 116 -7.57 -25.71 7.65
C GLN A 116 -7.08 -27.16 7.65
N VAL A 117 -6.96 -27.75 6.46
CA VAL A 117 -6.45 -29.11 6.26
C VAL A 117 -4.99 -29.19 6.72
N TRP A 118 -4.15 -28.29 6.25
CA TRP A 118 -2.74 -28.19 6.63
C TRP A 118 -2.53 -28.07 8.13
N LEU A 119 -3.29 -27.19 8.82
CA LEU A 119 -3.25 -27.05 10.28
C LEU A 119 -3.63 -28.34 11.00
N LYS A 120 -4.62 -29.07 10.48
CA LYS A 120 -5.07 -30.33 11.08
C LYS A 120 -4.06 -31.45 10.86
N ASP A 121 -3.61 -31.64 9.63
CA ASP A 121 -2.85 -32.82 9.23
C ASP A 121 -1.36 -32.72 9.61
N GLU A 122 -0.76 -31.55 9.44
CA GLU A 122 0.67 -31.37 9.74
C GLU A 122 0.94 -30.85 11.17
N HIS A 123 -0.03 -30.12 11.76
CA HIS A 123 0.16 -29.50 13.08
C HIS A 123 -0.82 -29.94 14.14
N GLN A 124 -1.67 -30.95 13.86
CA GLN A 124 -2.68 -31.48 14.79
C GLN A 124 -3.55 -30.37 15.41
N THR A 125 -3.65 -29.22 14.75
CA THR A 125 -4.40 -28.04 15.19
C THR A 125 -5.72 -27.98 14.48
N SER A 126 -6.79 -28.45 15.15
CA SER A 126 -8.14 -28.43 14.60
C SER A 126 -8.81 -27.08 14.83
N LEU A 127 -9.10 -26.36 13.76
CA LEU A 127 -9.86 -25.10 13.76
C LEU A 127 -11.08 -25.22 12.85
N SER A 128 -12.18 -24.55 13.25
CA SER A 128 -13.27 -24.32 12.30
C SER A 128 -12.84 -23.38 11.17
N LEU A 129 -13.50 -23.42 10.03
CA LEU A 129 -13.19 -22.51 8.91
C LEU A 129 -13.30 -21.03 9.33
N LYS A 130 -14.28 -20.69 10.18
CA LYS A 130 -14.41 -19.36 10.79
C LYS A 130 -13.19 -19.01 11.65
N GLY A 131 -12.65 -19.99 12.39
CA GLY A 131 -11.41 -19.82 13.16
C GLY A 131 -10.19 -19.58 12.28
N VAL A 132 -10.10 -20.23 11.12
CA VAL A 132 -9.02 -19.95 10.13
C VAL A 132 -9.14 -18.52 9.59
N TYR A 133 -10.32 -18.06 9.19
CA TYR A 133 -10.51 -16.67 8.76
C TYR A 133 -10.20 -15.65 9.85
N TYR A 134 -10.54 -15.94 11.11
CA TYR A 134 -10.17 -15.09 12.24
C TYR A 134 -8.64 -14.94 12.35
N TRP A 135 -7.91 -16.05 12.27
CA TRP A 135 -6.45 -16.02 12.34
C TRP A 135 -5.81 -15.37 11.13
N LEU A 136 -6.31 -15.61 9.92
CA LEU A 136 -5.86 -14.92 8.72
C LEU A 136 -6.01 -13.41 8.87
N GLY A 137 -7.17 -12.93 9.31
CA GLY A 137 -7.39 -11.50 9.56
C GLY A 137 -6.44 -10.93 10.62
N LYS A 138 -6.23 -11.67 11.74
CA LYS A 138 -5.33 -11.26 12.81
C LYS A 138 -3.86 -11.18 12.37
N LEU A 139 -3.44 -12.04 11.44
CA LEU A 139 -2.09 -12.10 10.89
C LEU A 139 -1.91 -11.23 9.62
N GLY A 140 -2.93 -10.46 9.23
CA GLY A 140 -2.87 -9.61 8.04
C GLY A 140 -2.98 -10.37 6.71
N GLY A 141 -3.45 -11.64 6.75
CA GLY A 141 -3.67 -12.44 5.55
C GLY A 141 -4.87 -11.92 4.74
N VAL A 142 -4.63 -11.63 3.47
CA VAL A 142 -5.63 -11.17 2.50
C VAL A 142 -5.55 -11.99 1.22
N LEU A 143 -6.69 -12.20 0.59
CA LEU A 143 -6.73 -12.89 -0.70
C LEU A 143 -6.30 -11.92 -1.81
N LYS A 144 -5.21 -12.27 -2.51
CA LYS A 144 -4.67 -11.48 -3.62
C LYS A 144 -4.57 -12.32 -4.89
N VAL A 145 -4.72 -11.68 -6.03
CA VAL A 145 -4.36 -12.27 -7.32
C VAL A 145 -2.84 -12.16 -7.47
N PRO A 146 -2.11 -13.24 -7.69
CA PRO A 146 -0.66 -13.18 -7.90
C PRO A 146 -0.34 -12.33 -9.14
N ARG A 147 0.72 -11.51 -9.05
CA ARG A 147 1.27 -10.85 -10.24
C ARG A 147 1.94 -11.90 -11.13
N LYS A 148 1.65 -11.88 -12.42
CA LYS A 148 2.34 -12.73 -13.39
C LYS A 148 3.82 -12.32 -13.43
N THR A 149 4.71 -13.30 -13.29
CA THR A 149 6.16 -13.11 -13.44
C THR A 149 6.66 -14.11 -14.45
N HIS A 150 7.46 -13.66 -15.41
CA HIS A 150 8.03 -14.55 -16.41
C HIS A 150 9.02 -15.52 -15.77
N ALA A 151 9.01 -16.80 -16.19
CA ALA A 151 9.90 -17.82 -15.64
C ALA A 151 11.40 -17.54 -15.85
N GLY A 152 11.72 -16.80 -16.93
CA GLY A 152 13.10 -16.36 -17.24
C GLY A 152 13.52 -15.05 -16.58
N LYS A 153 12.71 -14.50 -15.66
CA LYS A 153 13.10 -13.29 -14.93
C LYS A 153 14.27 -13.56 -13.99
N ASP A 154 15.30 -12.71 -14.08
CA ASP A 154 16.43 -12.70 -13.17
C ASP A 154 16.34 -11.50 -12.23
N ALA A 155 16.05 -11.78 -10.96
CA ALA A 155 15.95 -10.73 -9.94
C ALA A 155 17.30 -10.04 -9.66
N ALA A 156 18.42 -10.73 -9.85
CA ALA A 156 19.74 -10.15 -9.66
C ALA A 156 20.03 -9.09 -10.74
N GLN A 157 19.67 -9.35 -11.99
CA GLN A 157 19.81 -8.37 -13.08
C GLN A 157 18.94 -7.13 -12.85
N SER A 158 17.71 -7.30 -12.32
CA SER A 158 16.85 -6.17 -11.98
C SER A 158 17.46 -5.31 -10.88
N THR A 159 18.03 -5.92 -9.86
CA THR A 159 18.70 -5.22 -8.74
C THR A 159 19.98 -4.52 -9.23
N GLU A 160 20.78 -5.20 -10.02
CA GLU A 160 21.99 -4.64 -10.62
C GLU A 160 21.66 -3.42 -11.48
N PHE A 161 20.63 -3.51 -12.32
CA PHE A 161 20.20 -2.37 -13.14
C PHE A 161 19.84 -1.16 -12.28
N GLN A 162 19.04 -1.35 -11.22
CA GLN A 162 18.70 -0.27 -10.29
C GLN A 162 19.93 0.39 -9.65
N GLN A 163 20.94 -0.41 -9.29
CA GLN A 163 22.15 0.08 -8.64
C GLN A 163 23.13 0.75 -9.62
N THR A 164 23.12 0.37 -10.90
CA THR A 164 24.08 0.81 -11.89
C THR A 164 23.53 1.82 -12.91
N LEU A 165 22.25 2.21 -12.81
CA LEU A 165 21.62 3.12 -13.77
C LEU A 165 22.40 4.44 -13.90
N CYS A 166 22.78 5.06 -12.79
CA CYS A 166 23.59 6.29 -12.79
C CYS A 166 24.90 6.12 -13.57
N ALA A 167 25.64 5.02 -13.33
CA ALA A 167 26.88 4.74 -14.05
C ALA A 167 26.63 4.50 -15.55
N ARG A 168 25.54 3.83 -15.90
CA ARG A 168 25.13 3.61 -17.30
C ARG A 168 24.79 4.92 -18.00
N LEU A 169 24.06 5.82 -17.34
CA LEU A 169 23.74 7.15 -17.85
C LEU A 169 25.00 7.97 -18.11
N LYS A 170 25.98 7.96 -17.20
CA LYS A 170 27.24 8.65 -17.35
C LYS A 170 28.12 8.10 -18.51
N ASN A 171 28.03 6.81 -18.76
CA ASN A 171 28.80 6.16 -19.83
C ASN A 171 28.20 6.38 -21.24
N LEU A 172 26.98 6.96 -21.31
CA LEU A 172 26.46 7.36 -22.61
C LEU A 172 27.27 8.54 -23.10
N SER A 173 27.77 8.43 -24.35
CA SER A 173 28.53 9.50 -25.02
C SER A 173 27.59 10.65 -25.42
N VAL A 174 27.19 11.45 -24.43
CA VAL A 174 26.37 12.64 -24.65
C VAL A 174 27.31 13.80 -25.03
N ALA A 175 26.97 14.54 -26.08
CA ALA A 175 27.73 15.72 -26.49
C ALA A 175 27.77 16.76 -25.37
N GLY A 176 28.97 17.14 -24.89
CA GLY A 176 29.15 18.03 -23.76
C GLY A 176 28.40 19.35 -23.91
N GLY A 177 27.72 19.79 -22.84
CA GLY A 177 27.02 21.08 -22.77
C GLY A 177 25.58 21.08 -23.27
N LYS A 178 25.04 19.95 -23.79
CA LYS A 178 23.62 19.83 -24.14
C LYS A 178 22.79 19.35 -22.96
N GLN A 179 21.54 19.79 -22.93
CA GLN A 179 20.57 19.26 -21.99
C GLN A 179 20.31 17.78 -22.25
N VAL A 180 20.28 16.97 -21.21
CA VAL A 180 19.94 15.55 -21.28
C VAL A 180 18.53 15.35 -20.73
N ARG A 181 17.65 14.75 -21.52
CA ARG A 181 16.29 14.39 -21.16
C ARG A 181 16.18 12.88 -21.04
N ILE A 182 15.73 12.39 -19.91
CA ILE A 182 15.63 10.96 -19.61
C ILE A 182 14.17 10.55 -19.66
N TRP A 183 13.88 9.58 -20.51
CA TRP A 183 12.54 9.08 -20.75
C TRP A 183 12.42 7.61 -20.37
N VAL A 184 11.27 7.22 -19.84
CA VAL A 184 10.85 5.83 -19.75
C VAL A 184 9.74 5.61 -20.77
N ALA A 185 9.79 4.53 -21.55
CA ALA A 185 8.89 4.30 -22.67
C ALA A 185 8.28 2.89 -22.66
N ASP A 186 7.07 2.76 -23.25
CA ASP A 186 6.36 1.49 -23.41
C ASP A 186 5.23 1.57 -24.46
N GLU A 187 4.69 0.43 -24.92
CA GLU A 187 3.54 0.33 -25.81
C GLU A 187 2.37 -0.37 -25.16
N HIS A 188 1.20 0.24 -25.29
CA HIS A 188 -0.04 -0.29 -24.74
C HIS A 188 -1.06 -0.57 -25.84
N ARG A 189 -1.39 -1.86 -26.03
CA ARG A 189 -2.46 -2.24 -26.97
C ARG A 189 -3.83 -1.86 -26.45
N TYR A 190 -4.63 -1.21 -27.28
CA TYR A 190 -6.05 -0.93 -27.05
C TYR A 190 -6.88 -1.32 -28.28
N GLY A 191 -8.18 -1.51 -28.14
CA GLY A 191 -9.04 -1.90 -29.26
C GLY A 191 -10.51 -2.00 -28.89
N LEU A 192 -11.32 -2.36 -29.89
CA LEU A 192 -12.77 -2.40 -29.79
C LEU A 192 -13.32 -3.60 -29.01
N ILE A 193 -12.51 -4.62 -28.71
CA ILE A 193 -12.91 -5.68 -27.77
C ILE A 193 -13.00 -5.10 -26.37
N PRO A 194 -14.18 -5.13 -25.72
CA PRO A 194 -14.36 -4.49 -24.42
C PRO A 194 -13.46 -5.07 -23.33
N VAL A 195 -12.81 -4.19 -22.61
CA VAL A 195 -12.07 -4.52 -21.38
C VAL A 195 -13.05 -4.58 -20.23
N VAL A 196 -12.99 -5.63 -19.41
CA VAL A 196 -13.84 -5.79 -18.23
C VAL A 196 -13.01 -5.52 -16.97
N ARG A 197 -13.48 -4.57 -16.16
CA ARG A 197 -12.87 -4.22 -14.87
C ARG A 197 -13.91 -4.18 -13.75
N ARG A 198 -13.44 -4.23 -12.51
CA ARG A 198 -14.32 -4.15 -11.35
C ARG A 198 -15.02 -2.80 -11.29
N CYS A 199 -16.31 -2.84 -10.99
CA CYS A 199 -17.12 -1.64 -10.74
C CYS A 199 -17.92 -1.80 -9.46
N TRP A 200 -18.38 -0.69 -8.89
CA TRP A 200 -19.25 -0.73 -7.72
C TRP A 200 -20.61 -1.30 -8.08
N SER A 201 -21.11 -2.20 -7.24
CA SER A 201 -22.43 -2.80 -7.37
C SER A 201 -23.03 -3.13 -6.00
N LEU A 202 -24.34 -3.32 -5.92
CA LEU A 202 -25.00 -3.73 -4.70
C LEU A 202 -24.68 -5.21 -4.39
N ARG A 203 -24.65 -5.54 -3.10
CA ARG A 203 -24.48 -6.93 -2.66
C ARG A 203 -25.60 -7.81 -3.25
N GLY A 204 -25.21 -8.91 -3.88
CA GLY A 204 -26.14 -9.85 -4.52
C GLY A 204 -26.47 -9.51 -5.97
N LEU A 205 -26.07 -8.35 -6.50
CA LEU A 205 -26.18 -8.02 -7.91
C LEU A 205 -24.84 -8.21 -8.61
N ARG A 206 -24.87 -8.86 -9.77
CA ARG A 206 -23.71 -8.99 -10.65
C ARG A 206 -23.89 -8.04 -11.84
N PRO A 207 -23.06 -6.98 -11.95
CA PRO A 207 -23.16 -6.07 -13.07
C PRO A 207 -22.82 -6.79 -14.38
N VAL A 208 -23.46 -6.37 -15.46
CA VAL A 208 -23.24 -6.87 -16.81
C VAL A 208 -22.54 -5.79 -17.63
N ALA A 209 -21.41 -6.13 -18.25
CA ALA A 209 -20.73 -5.28 -19.21
C ALA A 209 -21.12 -5.68 -20.62
N PRO A 210 -21.35 -4.71 -21.55
CA PRO A 210 -21.61 -5.02 -22.95
C PRO A 210 -20.39 -5.66 -23.59
N TYR A 211 -20.61 -6.51 -24.60
CA TYR A 211 -19.54 -7.24 -25.27
C TYR A 211 -19.74 -7.22 -26.80
N GLN A 212 -18.62 -7.15 -27.53
CA GLN A 212 -18.56 -7.32 -28.98
C GLN A 212 -17.27 -8.04 -29.39
N THR A 213 -17.25 -8.60 -30.61
CA THR A 213 -16.12 -9.33 -31.16
C THR A 213 -15.47 -8.61 -32.35
N LYS A 214 -15.41 -7.28 -32.31
CA LYS A 214 -14.67 -6.51 -33.32
C LYS A 214 -13.20 -6.58 -33.03
N TYR A 215 -12.43 -7.29 -33.83
CA TYR A 215 -10.98 -7.49 -33.70
C TYR A 215 -10.21 -6.35 -34.38
N GLU A 216 -10.46 -5.14 -33.91
CA GLU A 216 -9.72 -3.94 -34.33
C GLU A 216 -8.92 -3.42 -33.14
N TRP A 217 -7.63 -3.16 -33.35
CA TRP A 217 -6.74 -2.67 -32.29
C TRP A 217 -5.68 -1.74 -32.87
N SER A 218 -5.11 -0.91 -32.01
CA SER A 218 -3.97 -0.05 -32.24
C SER A 218 -3.09 -0.05 -31.01
N TYR A 219 -1.99 0.68 -31.06
CA TYR A 219 -1.02 0.76 -29.99
C TYR A 219 -0.75 2.22 -29.64
N LEU A 220 -0.77 2.49 -28.34
CA LEU A 220 -0.34 3.74 -27.76
C LEU A 220 1.13 3.61 -27.37
N TYR A 221 2.01 4.25 -28.10
CA TYR A 221 3.38 4.47 -27.69
C TYR A 221 3.42 5.62 -26.70
N SER A 222 4.07 5.43 -25.57
CA SER A 222 4.08 6.35 -24.45
C SER A 222 5.49 6.60 -23.98
N ALA A 223 5.88 7.84 -23.73
CA ALA A 223 7.09 8.20 -23.03
C ALA A 223 6.80 9.22 -21.93
N LEU A 224 7.33 8.97 -20.75
CA LEU A 224 7.26 9.90 -19.63
C LEU A 224 8.67 10.34 -19.26
N GLU A 225 8.88 11.63 -19.13
CA GLU A 225 10.17 12.19 -18.73
C GLU A 225 10.38 12.03 -17.22
N VAL A 226 11.54 11.52 -16.87
CA VAL A 226 11.97 11.32 -15.49
C VAL A 226 12.85 12.50 -15.10
N ASP A 227 12.36 13.35 -14.20
CA ASP A 227 13.01 14.61 -13.84
C ASP A 227 12.95 15.67 -14.97
N GLY A 228 13.56 16.82 -14.80
CA GLY A 228 13.51 17.92 -15.77
C GLY A 228 12.10 18.56 -15.85
N GLU A 229 11.59 18.72 -17.07
CA GLU A 229 10.28 19.31 -17.32
C GLU A 229 9.11 18.38 -16.96
N ASN A 230 9.39 17.08 -16.79
CA ASN A 230 8.40 16.02 -16.57
C ASN A 230 7.31 16.02 -17.66
N ALA A 231 7.75 16.04 -18.90
CA ALA A 231 6.87 15.97 -20.06
C ALA A 231 6.31 14.56 -20.28
N ALA A 232 5.19 14.48 -21.00
CA ALA A 232 4.60 13.22 -21.43
C ALA A 232 4.34 13.29 -22.94
N GLU A 233 4.80 12.28 -23.67
CA GLU A 233 4.63 12.15 -25.11
C GLU A 233 3.88 10.88 -25.46
N PHE A 234 2.89 11.01 -26.32
CA PHE A 234 2.01 9.92 -26.73
C PHE A 234 1.83 9.90 -28.24
N LEU A 235 1.90 8.70 -28.83
CA LEU A 235 1.67 8.51 -30.25
C LEU A 235 0.84 7.25 -30.49
N CYS A 236 -0.32 7.38 -31.14
CA CYS A 236 -1.15 6.25 -31.56
C CYS A 236 -0.65 5.71 -32.90
N LEU A 237 -0.30 4.43 -32.96
CA LEU A 237 0.22 3.76 -34.15
C LEU A 237 -0.52 2.45 -34.42
N PRO A 238 -0.70 2.06 -35.71
CA PRO A 238 -1.52 0.91 -36.08
C PRO A 238 -0.94 -0.45 -35.69
N GLY A 239 0.32 -0.47 -35.24
CA GLY A 239 0.99 -1.72 -34.89
C GLY A 239 2.27 -1.52 -34.12
N VAL A 240 2.95 -2.62 -33.81
CA VAL A 240 4.31 -2.64 -33.27
C VAL A 240 5.24 -3.27 -34.31
N SER A 241 6.22 -2.49 -34.74
CA SER A 241 7.26 -2.90 -35.65
C SER A 241 8.51 -2.04 -35.47
N LEU A 242 9.63 -2.45 -36.04
CA LEU A 242 10.85 -1.65 -36.03
C LEU A 242 10.61 -0.27 -36.64
N GLU A 243 9.84 -0.17 -37.73
CA GLU A 243 9.47 1.07 -38.38
C GLU A 243 8.63 1.99 -37.46
N MET A 244 7.64 1.45 -36.75
CA MET A 244 6.82 2.20 -35.81
C MET A 244 7.66 2.68 -34.62
N SER A 245 8.59 1.87 -34.14
CA SER A 245 9.53 2.26 -33.09
C SER A 245 10.44 3.41 -33.55
N HIS A 246 10.96 3.37 -34.78
CA HIS A 246 11.73 4.48 -35.35
C HIS A 246 10.89 5.75 -35.50
N LEU A 247 9.64 5.63 -35.93
CA LEU A 247 8.71 6.77 -36.03
C LEU A 247 8.49 7.44 -34.68
N PHE A 248 8.27 6.64 -33.63
CA PHE A 248 8.10 7.15 -32.28
C PHE A 248 9.37 7.83 -31.74
N LEU A 249 10.55 7.24 -31.97
CA LEU A 249 11.82 7.84 -31.57
C LEU A 249 12.13 9.13 -32.35
N ALA A 250 11.76 9.19 -33.64
CA ALA A 250 11.86 10.42 -34.43
C ALA A 250 10.90 11.51 -33.90
N HIS A 251 9.68 11.13 -33.45
CA HIS A 251 8.74 12.03 -32.78
C HIS A 251 9.36 12.61 -31.51
N LEU A 252 9.93 11.78 -30.62
CA LEU A 252 10.60 12.24 -29.41
C LEU A 252 11.78 13.16 -29.69
N SER A 253 12.61 12.80 -30.66
CA SER A 253 13.76 13.64 -31.11
C SER A 253 13.32 15.02 -31.58
N ALA A 254 12.15 15.10 -32.24
CA ALA A 254 11.62 16.35 -32.78
C ALA A 254 11.04 17.28 -31.73
N GLN A 255 10.68 16.79 -30.52
CA GLN A 255 10.16 17.62 -29.43
C GLN A 255 11.21 18.62 -28.92
N ASP A 256 12.48 18.21 -28.85
CA ASP A 256 13.58 19.09 -28.53
C ASP A 256 14.86 18.63 -29.30
N PRO A 257 15.05 19.14 -30.54
CA PRO A 257 16.20 18.73 -31.37
C PRO A 257 17.55 19.16 -30.80
N GLN A 258 17.59 20.06 -29.82
CA GLN A 258 18.84 20.54 -29.21
C GLN A 258 19.24 19.71 -28.00
N ALA A 259 18.30 18.97 -27.39
CA ALA A 259 18.57 18.08 -26.29
C ALA A 259 19.03 16.70 -26.74
N GLU A 260 19.71 15.99 -25.86
CA GLU A 260 20.01 14.57 -25.99
C GLU A 260 18.98 13.78 -25.23
N HIS A 261 18.30 12.83 -25.87
CA HIS A 261 17.23 12.04 -25.28
C HIS A 261 17.73 10.63 -24.96
N VAL A 262 17.70 10.27 -23.70
CA VAL A 262 17.99 8.90 -23.23
C VAL A 262 16.66 8.19 -23.00
N ILE A 263 16.42 7.11 -23.74
CA ILE A 263 15.18 6.36 -23.70
C ILE A 263 15.42 5.03 -22.97
N ILE A 264 14.85 4.89 -21.78
CA ILE A 264 14.84 3.65 -21.02
C ILE A 264 13.65 2.83 -21.51
N TRP A 265 13.91 1.73 -22.19
CA TRP A 265 12.92 0.92 -22.89
C TRP A 265 13.18 -0.57 -22.72
N ASP A 266 12.18 -1.41 -22.89
CA ASP A 266 12.38 -2.85 -22.83
C ASP A 266 13.09 -3.37 -24.12
N GLN A 267 13.39 -4.66 -24.14
CA GLN A 267 14.10 -5.31 -25.25
C GLN A 267 13.13 -6.12 -26.12
N ALA A 268 11.94 -5.59 -26.42
CA ALA A 268 11.03 -6.25 -27.34
C ALA A 268 11.67 -6.42 -28.73
N GLY A 269 11.32 -7.49 -29.45
CA GLY A 269 11.95 -7.84 -30.71
C GLY A 269 11.74 -6.83 -31.85
N PHE A 270 10.80 -5.89 -31.66
CA PHE A 270 10.51 -4.80 -32.60
C PHE A 270 11.15 -3.46 -32.17
N HIS A 271 11.94 -3.44 -31.09
CA HIS A 271 12.71 -2.26 -30.69
C HIS A 271 14.07 -2.24 -31.39
N PRO A 272 14.54 -1.06 -31.85
CA PRO A 272 15.88 -0.92 -32.35
C PRO A 272 16.92 -1.14 -31.27
N ARG A 273 18.06 -1.67 -31.61
CA ARG A 273 19.18 -1.77 -30.67
C ARG A 273 19.95 -0.45 -30.59
N ALA A 274 20.65 -0.22 -29.48
CA ALA A 274 21.52 0.93 -29.34
C ALA A 274 22.52 0.97 -30.50
N GLY A 275 22.65 2.15 -31.13
CA GLY A 275 23.50 2.34 -32.29
C GLY A 275 22.96 1.79 -33.62
N ALA A 276 21.67 1.36 -33.67
CA ALA A 276 21.07 0.93 -34.93
C ALA A 276 21.04 2.04 -35.97
N LEU A 277 21.18 1.67 -37.24
CA LEU A 277 21.05 2.61 -38.34
C LEU A 277 19.65 3.21 -38.41
N GLY A 278 19.53 4.50 -38.70
CA GLY A 278 18.26 5.21 -38.84
C GLY A 278 17.72 5.80 -37.53
N LEU A 279 18.43 5.66 -36.43
CA LEU A 279 18.11 6.40 -35.21
C LEU A 279 18.50 7.88 -35.37
N PRO A 280 17.68 8.82 -34.85
CA PRO A 280 18.09 10.22 -34.73
C PRO A 280 19.36 10.33 -33.89
N ALA A 281 20.27 11.27 -34.29
CA ALA A 281 21.59 11.39 -33.68
C ALA A 281 21.55 11.74 -32.17
N ASN A 282 20.48 12.38 -31.72
CA ASN A 282 20.27 12.77 -30.33
C ASN A 282 19.43 11.73 -29.50
N ILE A 283 19.22 10.53 -30.04
CA ILE A 283 18.51 9.45 -29.32
C ILE A 283 19.51 8.40 -28.83
N HIS A 284 19.49 8.15 -27.54
CA HIS A 284 20.31 7.12 -26.88
C HIS A 284 19.42 6.09 -26.23
N LEU A 285 19.49 4.83 -26.63
CA LEU A 285 18.69 3.75 -26.07
C LEU A 285 19.41 3.10 -24.90
N LEU A 286 18.70 2.98 -23.76
CA LEU A 286 19.14 2.28 -22.56
C LEU A 286 18.19 1.12 -22.26
N PRO A 287 18.56 -0.12 -22.62
CA PRO A 287 17.66 -1.25 -22.49
C PRO A 287 17.45 -1.65 -21.02
N LEU A 288 16.18 -1.86 -20.64
CA LEU A 288 15.80 -2.51 -19.38
C LEU A 288 16.22 -3.99 -19.37
N PRO A 289 16.46 -4.59 -18.20
CA PRO A 289 16.65 -6.02 -18.10
C PRO A 289 15.44 -6.80 -18.65
N PRO A 290 15.65 -7.96 -19.28
CA PRO A 290 14.54 -8.76 -19.81
C PRO A 290 13.53 -9.13 -18.72
N TYR A 291 12.26 -9.14 -19.10
CA TYR A 291 11.14 -9.55 -18.21
C TYR A 291 11.03 -8.78 -16.90
N SER A 292 11.37 -7.50 -16.88
CA SER A 292 11.38 -6.64 -15.69
C SER A 292 10.42 -5.45 -15.82
N PRO A 293 9.13 -5.67 -16.08
CA PRO A 293 8.15 -4.58 -16.25
C PRO A 293 7.99 -3.71 -14.99
N GLU A 294 8.29 -4.27 -13.80
CA GLU A 294 8.25 -3.50 -12.56
C GLU A 294 9.29 -2.38 -12.47
N LEU A 295 10.28 -2.37 -13.36
CA LEU A 295 11.26 -1.29 -13.48
C LEU A 295 10.77 -0.17 -14.38
N ASN A 296 9.69 -0.39 -15.15
CA ASN A 296 9.15 0.59 -16.07
C ASN A 296 7.91 1.29 -15.49
N PRO A 297 8.00 2.54 -14.99
CA PRO A 297 6.85 3.25 -14.45
C PRO A 297 5.78 3.57 -15.49
N VAL A 298 6.07 3.52 -16.78
CA VAL A 298 5.11 3.78 -17.87
C VAL A 298 4.02 2.71 -17.98
N GLU A 299 4.24 1.52 -17.44
CA GLU A 299 3.22 0.46 -17.35
C GLU A 299 1.88 0.95 -16.76
N ILE A 300 1.92 1.98 -15.91
CA ILE A 300 0.73 2.59 -15.32
C ILE A 300 -0.18 3.24 -16.37
N ILE A 301 0.37 3.73 -17.47
CA ILE A 301 -0.40 4.32 -18.59
C ILE A 301 -1.35 3.26 -19.18
N GLY A 302 -0.87 2.03 -19.34
CA GLY A 302 -1.71 0.92 -19.78
C GLY A 302 -2.87 0.63 -18.84
N ASP A 303 -2.69 0.81 -17.54
CA ASP A 303 -3.77 0.66 -16.56
C ASP A 303 -4.75 1.85 -16.60
N LEU A 304 -4.26 3.09 -16.74
CA LEU A 304 -5.11 4.28 -16.88
C LEU A 304 -6.04 4.17 -18.10
N ILE A 305 -5.49 3.86 -19.28
CA ILE A 305 -6.33 3.72 -20.47
C ILE A 305 -7.30 2.56 -20.36
N LYS A 306 -6.91 1.40 -19.80
CA LYS A 306 -7.80 0.26 -19.58
C LYS A 306 -8.91 0.59 -18.58
N ASP A 307 -8.65 1.38 -17.54
CA ASP A 307 -9.67 1.84 -16.61
C ASP A 307 -10.66 2.79 -17.29
N ARG A 308 -10.15 3.72 -18.09
CA ARG A 308 -10.97 4.68 -18.83
C ARG A 308 -11.94 4.02 -19.84
N ILE A 309 -11.45 2.99 -20.54
CA ILE A 309 -12.24 2.33 -21.60
C ILE A 309 -13.03 1.13 -21.10
N ALA A 310 -12.87 0.70 -19.86
CA ALA A 310 -13.47 -0.50 -19.31
C ALA A 310 -15.01 -0.43 -19.24
N ASN A 311 -15.65 -1.62 -19.35
CA ASN A 311 -17.09 -1.80 -19.19
C ASN A 311 -17.96 -0.97 -20.16
N THR A 312 -17.35 -0.43 -21.21
CA THR A 312 -17.99 0.44 -22.21
C THR A 312 -17.91 -0.21 -23.59
N LEU A 313 -18.97 -0.11 -24.36
CA LEU A 313 -18.99 -0.53 -25.77
C LEU A 313 -18.61 0.65 -26.65
N TRP A 314 -17.48 0.54 -27.31
CA TRP A 314 -17.00 1.52 -28.27
C TRP A 314 -17.42 1.10 -29.68
N ASN A 315 -18.29 1.89 -30.31
CA ASN A 315 -18.85 1.55 -31.63
C ASN A 315 -17.86 1.82 -32.77
N THR A 316 -17.02 2.84 -32.60
CA THR A 316 -16.01 3.24 -33.59
C THR A 316 -14.65 3.41 -32.93
N PHE A 317 -13.60 3.30 -33.76
CA PHE A 317 -12.23 3.48 -33.29
C PHE A 317 -11.95 4.92 -32.90
N GLU A 318 -12.51 5.90 -33.65
CA GLU A 318 -12.37 7.33 -33.39
C GLU A 318 -12.93 7.73 -32.01
N ALA A 319 -14.09 7.16 -31.63
CA ALA A 319 -14.67 7.40 -30.30
C ALA A 319 -13.80 6.83 -29.18
N LEU A 320 -13.21 5.66 -29.39
CA LEU A 320 -12.26 5.05 -28.45
C LEU A 320 -10.99 5.88 -28.31
N GLU A 321 -10.35 6.29 -29.41
CA GLU A 321 -9.15 7.11 -29.41
C GLU A 321 -9.39 8.48 -28.78
N LYS A 322 -10.54 9.08 -29.05
CA LYS A 322 -10.94 10.33 -28.40
C LYS A 322 -10.99 10.17 -26.87
N ALA A 323 -11.61 9.10 -26.38
CA ALA A 323 -11.71 8.85 -24.94
C ALA A 323 -10.31 8.59 -24.30
N ILE A 324 -9.41 7.92 -25.01
CA ILE A 324 -8.02 7.73 -24.56
C ILE A 324 -7.29 9.07 -24.55
N SER A 325 -7.42 9.87 -25.60
CA SER A 325 -6.78 11.20 -25.68
C SER A 325 -7.26 12.15 -24.57
N GLU A 326 -8.56 12.15 -24.27
CA GLU A 326 -9.13 12.91 -23.15
C GLU A 326 -8.54 12.49 -21.78
N GLU A 327 -8.27 11.20 -21.58
CA GLU A 327 -7.65 10.68 -20.36
C GLU A 327 -6.17 11.08 -20.24
N LEU A 328 -5.44 11.10 -21.36
CA LEU A 328 -4.02 11.39 -21.39
C LEU A 328 -3.69 12.90 -21.44
N GLN A 329 -4.59 13.72 -21.97
CA GLN A 329 -4.39 15.17 -22.09
C GLN A 329 -3.94 15.86 -20.79
N PRO A 330 -4.50 15.52 -19.59
CA PRO A 330 -4.04 16.11 -18.34
C PRO A 330 -2.59 15.77 -17.98
N LEU A 331 -2.01 14.69 -18.52
CA LEU A 331 -0.60 14.37 -18.34
C LEU A 331 0.28 15.28 -19.21
N CYS A 332 -0.11 15.53 -20.46
CA CYS A 332 0.60 16.47 -21.32
C CYS A 332 0.58 17.92 -20.79
N GLN A 333 -0.37 18.26 -19.92
CA GLN A 333 -0.55 19.61 -19.39
C GLN A 333 -0.03 19.81 -17.96
N SER A 334 0.42 18.77 -17.29
CA SER A 334 0.81 18.83 -15.87
C SER A 334 2.05 18.02 -15.56
N ALA A 335 3.17 18.71 -15.44
CA ALA A 335 4.43 18.13 -14.97
C ALA A 335 4.30 17.45 -13.60
N GLU A 336 3.46 17.97 -12.68
CA GLU A 336 3.22 17.38 -11.37
C GLU A 336 2.58 15.99 -11.49
N ARG A 337 1.63 15.82 -12.41
CA ARG A 337 1.00 14.51 -12.65
C ARG A 337 1.99 13.51 -13.22
N VAL A 338 2.79 13.90 -14.21
CA VAL A 338 3.85 13.03 -14.76
C VAL A 338 4.84 12.66 -13.67
N ARG A 339 5.32 13.63 -12.90
CA ARG A 339 6.22 13.39 -11.77
C ARG A 339 5.64 12.37 -10.79
N SER A 340 4.36 12.46 -10.46
CA SER A 340 3.72 11.50 -9.55
C SER A 340 3.72 10.06 -10.08
N LEU A 341 3.67 9.87 -11.40
CA LEU A 341 3.70 8.55 -12.04
C LEU A 341 5.11 7.95 -12.09
N VAL A 342 6.13 8.77 -12.37
CA VAL A 342 7.52 8.30 -12.53
C VAL A 342 8.32 8.33 -11.23
N SER A 343 7.76 8.83 -10.11
CA SER A 343 8.43 8.96 -8.79
C SER A 343 8.70 7.61 -8.11
N HIS A 344 9.37 6.70 -8.81
CA HIS A 344 9.93 5.51 -8.19
C HIS A 344 11.21 5.88 -7.45
N PRO A 345 11.31 5.66 -6.12
CA PRO A 345 12.44 6.16 -5.32
C PRO A 345 13.81 5.80 -5.91
N TRP A 346 13.98 4.55 -6.33
CA TRP A 346 15.23 4.08 -6.92
C TRP A 346 15.59 4.82 -8.23
N LEU A 347 14.59 5.16 -9.06
CA LEU A 347 14.80 5.78 -10.36
C LEU A 347 15.20 7.26 -10.19
N ILE A 348 14.45 7.98 -9.37
CA ILE A 348 14.73 9.39 -9.06
C ILE A 348 16.08 9.55 -8.37
N GLU A 349 16.43 8.68 -7.42
CA GLU A 349 17.74 8.70 -6.74
C GLU A 349 18.89 8.58 -7.76
N GLN A 350 18.81 7.62 -8.68
CA GLN A 350 19.86 7.37 -9.68
C GLN A 350 19.97 8.51 -10.70
N VAL A 351 18.84 9.11 -11.11
CA VAL A 351 18.82 10.24 -12.04
C VAL A 351 19.38 11.51 -11.37
N ASN A 352 18.99 11.81 -10.13
CA ASN A 352 19.48 12.99 -9.39
C ASN A 352 20.98 12.95 -9.12
N ILE A 353 21.55 11.78 -8.82
CA ILE A 353 23.00 11.61 -8.68
C ILE A 353 23.70 12.02 -9.98
N THR A 354 23.14 11.64 -11.13
CA THR A 354 23.69 12.01 -12.43
C THR A 354 23.65 13.53 -12.68
N ALA A 355 22.55 14.19 -12.35
CA ALA A 355 22.37 15.63 -12.51
C ALA A 355 23.30 16.45 -11.61
N THR A 356 23.45 16.05 -10.34
CA THR A 356 24.29 16.77 -9.36
C THR A 356 25.77 16.73 -9.73
N GLU A 357 26.27 15.59 -10.22
CA GLU A 357 27.68 15.46 -10.60
C GLU A 357 28.01 16.16 -11.92
N ASN A 358 27.06 16.20 -12.88
CA ASN A 358 27.25 16.98 -14.12
C ASN A 358 27.33 18.50 -13.84
N SER A 359 26.62 18.99 -12.81
CA SER A 359 26.71 20.39 -12.37
C SER A 359 28.05 20.71 -11.69
N ALA A 360 28.71 19.74 -11.07
CA ALA A 360 29.99 19.92 -10.38
C ALA A 360 31.21 19.95 -11.33
N ILE A 361 31.05 19.50 -12.57
CA ILE A 361 32.12 19.47 -13.59
C ILE A 361 32.21 20.80 -14.39
N THR A 362 31.26 21.70 -14.20
CA THR A 362 31.14 22.97 -14.96
C THR A 362 31.79 24.16 -14.23
N TYR A 363 32.64 23.93 -13.19
CA TYR A 363 33.43 24.98 -12.49
C TYR A 363 34.91 24.78 -12.67
#